data_aa89975440d8ae84fddf3657b3ba3a85
#
_entry.id   aa89975440d8ae84fddf3657b3ba3a85
#
_cell.length_a   1.000
_cell.length_b   1.000
_cell.length_c   1.000
_cell.angle_alpha   90.00
_cell.angle_beta   90.00
_cell.angle_gamma   90.00
#
_symmetry.space_group_name_H-M   'P 1'
#
loop_
_entity.id
_entity.type
_entity.pdbx_description
1 polymer ?
#
loop_
_entity_poly.entity_id
_entity_poly.type
_entity_poly.pdbx_seq_one_letter_code
_entity_poly.pdbx_strand_id
1 'polypeptide(L)'
;EINLKCMALLDKANTKTYGTPEPTAVTLTVEKGPFIVVTGHDLKDLQLLLEQTEGKGINIYTHGEMLPAHAYPLLKKFSHLKGNFGTAWQNQQKEFDHLPAPILYTTNCLMPPKSSYADRVFTTEVVAFPGAVHIDEKKDFTPVIEKALELGGYKEDQTRTGINGGTKVTTGFGHAAILSHANTVVEAVKSGAIRHFFLVAGCDGAKPGRNYYTEFV
;
A
#
# COMPACT_ATOMS: atom_id res chain seq x y z
N GLU A 1 -21.16 -16.26 -7.03
CA GLU A 1 -21.10 -17.06 -5.80
C GLU A 1 -19.67 -17.51 -5.48
N ILE A 2 -18.93 -18.08 -6.45
CA ILE A 2 -17.54 -18.54 -6.24
C ILE A 2 -16.62 -17.38 -5.84
N ASN A 3 -16.69 -16.25 -6.52
CA ASN A 3 -15.89 -15.06 -6.20
C ASN A 3 -16.09 -14.60 -4.74
N LEU A 4 -17.31 -14.59 -4.26
CA LEU A 4 -17.59 -14.21 -2.87
C LEU A 4 -16.97 -15.19 -1.86
N LYS A 5 -16.96 -16.49 -2.19
CA LYS A 5 -16.29 -17.51 -1.35
C LYS A 5 -14.77 -17.32 -1.35
N CYS A 6 -14.17 -17.00 -2.51
CA CYS A 6 -12.75 -16.71 -2.61
C CYS A 6 -12.37 -15.45 -1.82
N MET A 7 -13.16 -14.38 -1.94
CA MET A 7 -12.94 -13.15 -1.17
C MET A 7 -13.05 -13.40 0.35
N ALA A 8 -14.06 -14.14 0.78
CA ALA A 8 -14.23 -14.50 2.20
C ALA A 8 -13.08 -15.38 2.71
N LEU A 9 -12.56 -16.29 1.87
CA LEU A 9 -11.40 -17.12 2.21
C LEU A 9 -10.13 -16.29 2.36
N LEU A 10 -9.89 -15.35 1.44
CA LEU A 10 -8.75 -14.44 1.48
C LEU A 10 -8.81 -13.54 2.72
N ASP A 11 -9.95 -12.93 2.99
CA ASP A 11 -10.17 -12.12 4.20
C ASP A 11 -9.89 -12.94 5.48
N LYS A 12 -10.43 -14.16 5.55
CA LYS A 12 -10.21 -15.05 6.69
C LYS A 12 -8.72 -15.44 6.84
N ALA A 13 -8.04 -15.70 5.74
CA ALA A 13 -6.61 -16.05 5.76
C ALA A 13 -5.78 -14.88 6.29
N ASN A 14 -5.98 -13.69 5.76
CA ASN A 14 -5.27 -12.48 6.18
C ASN A 14 -5.58 -12.12 7.65
N THR A 15 -6.86 -12.15 8.04
CA THR A 15 -7.30 -11.83 9.41
C THR A 15 -6.74 -12.82 10.43
N LYS A 16 -6.71 -14.11 10.09
CA LYS A 16 -6.13 -15.14 10.95
C LYS A 16 -4.62 -15.00 11.08
N THR A 17 -3.95 -14.59 10.02
CA THR A 17 -2.48 -14.50 9.97
C THR A 17 -1.95 -13.21 10.58
N TYR A 18 -2.59 -12.05 10.27
CA TYR A 18 -2.06 -10.73 10.62
C TYR A 18 -2.90 -10.01 11.68
N GLY A 19 -4.00 -10.59 12.11
CA GLY A 19 -4.98 -10.00 13.04
C GLY A 19 -6.10 -9.27 12.31
N THR A 20 -7.16 -8.94 13.05
CA THR A 20 -8.30 -8.18 12.52
C THR A 20 -7.89 -6.75 12.22
N PRO A 21 -8.11 -6.23 11.00
CA PRO A 21 -7.80 -4.85 10.67
C PRO A 21 -8.49 -3.85 11.60
N GLU A 22 -7.76 -2.82 11.99
CA GLU A 22 -8.25 -1.75 12.86
C GLU A 22 -8.14 -0.40 12.12
N PRO A 23 -9.12 0.52 12.28
CA PRO A 23 -9.02 1.86 11.73
C PRO A 23 -7.70 2.52 12.13
N THR A 24 -6.88 2.87 11.16
CA THR A 24 -5.51 3.35 11.37
C THR A 24 -5.23 4.55 10.48
N ALA A 25 -4.77 5.65 11.08
CA ALA A 25 -4.30 6.82 10.34
C ALA A 25 -2.86 6.58 9.89
N VAL A 26 -2.61 6.75 8.59
CA VAL A 26 -1.33 6.52 7.92
C VAL A 26 -0.81 7.84 7.39
N THR A 27 0.44 8.18 7.71
CA THR A 27 1.06 9.41 7.22
C THR A 27 1.43 9.33 5.75
N LEU A 28 1.36 10.48 5.06
CA LEU A 28 1.88 10.68 3.71
C LEU A 28 3.26 11.36 3.70
N THR A 29 3.80 11.65 4.88
CA THR A 29 5.16 12.21 5.02
C THR A 29 6.18 11.09 4.91
N VAL A 30 7.16 11.28 4.03
CA VAL A 30 8.33 10.41 3.92
C VAL A 30 9.46 11.05 4.72
N GLU A 31 9.89 10.37 5.77
CA GLU A 31 11.00 10.81 6.61
C GLU A 31 12.33 10.77 5.83
N LYS A 32 13.25 11.64 6.19
CA LYS A 32 14.62 11.62 5.65
C LYS A 32 15.33 10.31 5.96
N GLY A 33 16.29 9.94 5.13
CA GLY A 33 17.10 8.72 5.28
C GLY A 33 16.67 7.59 4.36
N PRO A 34 17.33 6.44 4.45
CA PRO A 34 17.05 5.29 3.58
C PRO A 34 15.64 4.76 3.75
N PHE A 35 15.00 4.43 2.64
CA PHE A 35 13.66 3.82 2.66
C PHE A 35 13.44 2.91 1.45
N ILE A 36 12.42 2.07 1.54
CA ILE A 36 11.95 1.18 0.47
C ILE A 36 10.47 1.47 0.24
N VAL A 37 10.05 1.53 -1.02
CA VAL A 37 8.64 1.58 -1.41
C VAL A 37 8.18 0.19 -1.82
N VAL A 38 7.10 -0.30 -1.21
CA VAL A 38 6.51 -1.61 -1.52
C VAL A 38 5.13 -1.42 -2.13
N THR A 39 4.91 -2.02 -3.28
CA THR A 39 3.62 -1.93 -4.00
C THR A 39 3.12 -3.33 -4.36
N GLY A 40 1.82 -3.45 -4.60
CA GLY A 40 1.14 -4.71 -4.88
C GLY A 40 0.22 -5.13 -3.74
N HIS A 41 0.09 -6.44 -3.48
CA HIS A 41 -0.92 -6.98 -2.56
C HIS A 41 -0.40 -8.05 -1.61
N ASP A 42 0.85 -8.52 -1.75
CA ASP A 42 1.35 -9.63 -0.95
C ASP A 42 1.81 -9.18 0.43
N LEU A 43 1.01 -9.52 1.45
CA LEU A 43 1.29 -9.20 2.85
C LEU A 43 2.40 -10.06 3.44
N LYS A 44 2.63 -11.27 2.88
CA LYS A 44 3.71 -12.14 3.36
C LYS A 44 5.07 -11.59 2.95
N ASP A 45 5.22 -11.17 1.72
CA ASP A 45 6.46 -10.55 1.25
C ASP A 45 6.74 -9.25 2.00
N LEU A 46 5.69 -8.45 2.27
CA LEU A 46 5.84 -7.26 3.13
C LEU A 46 6.31 -7.65 4.54
N GLN A 47 5.72 -8.68 5.16
CA GLN A 47 6.15 -9.14 6.49
C GLN A 47 7.63 -9.57 6.48
N LEU A 48 8.03 -10.40 5.52
CA LEU A 48 9.41 -10.88 5.41
C LEU A 48 10.40 -9.74 5.17
N LEU A 49 10.02 -8.74 4.37
CA LEU A 49 10.83 -7.53 4.20
C LEU A 49 10.96 -6.75 5.51
N LEU A 50 9.85 -6.57 6.24
CA LEU A 50 9.87 -5.90 7.54
C LEU A 50 10.77 -6.61 8.55
N GLU A 51 10.70 -7.94 8.61
CA GLU A 51 11.57 -8.75 9.47
C GLU A 51 13.06 -8.60 9.09
N GLN A 52 13.38 -8.57 7.79
CA GLN A 52 14.76 -8.44 7.31
C GLN A 52 15.31 -7.01 7.40
N THR A 53 14.45 -6.00 7.49
CA THR A 53 14.86 -4.58 7.61
C THR A 53 14.84 -4.07 9.05
N GLU A 54 14.36 -4.86 10.00
CA GLU A 54 14.30 -4.45 11.41
C GLU A 54 15.70 -4.10 11.95
N GLY A 55 15.79 -2.93 12.57
CA GLY A 55 17.07 -2.43 13.15
C GLY A 55 18.10 -1.94 12.12
N LYS A 56 17.81 -1.94 10.82
CA LYS A 56 18.76 -1.53 9.78
C LYS A 56 18.71 -0.02 9.43
N GLY A 57 17.86 0.76 10.11
CA GLY A 57 17.72 2.18 9.84
C GLY A 57 17.04 2.51 8.52
N ILE A 58 16.25 1.58 7.99
CA ILE A 58 15.50 1.72 6.74
C ILE A 58 14.01 1.81 7.06
N ASN A 59 13.35 2.84 6.54
CA ASN A 59 11.90 2.98 6.64
C ASN A 59 11.19 2.30 5.46
N ILE A 60 10.01 1.72 5.71
CA ILE A 60 9.18 1.09 4.69
C ILE A 60 7.93 1.94 4.47
N TYR A 61 7.63 2.20 3.21
CA TYR A 61 6.43 2.89 2.77
C TYR A 61 5.66 2.01 1.79
N THR A 62 4.36 1.91 2.00
CA THR A 62 3.46 1.24 1.05
C THR A 62 3.10 2.17 -0.09
N HIS A 63 2.66 1.60 -1.22
CA HIS A 63 2.14 2.35 -2.37
C HIS A 63 0.86 1.70 -2.88
N GLY A 64 -0.08 2.53 -3.32
CA GLY A 64 -1.31 2.06 -3.96
C GLY A 64 -2.12 1.12 -3.07
N GLU A 65 -2.46 -0.04 -3.59
CA GLU A 65 -3.33 -1.01 -2.92
C GLU A 65 -2.67 -1.77 -1.75
N MET A 66 -1.39 -1.52 -1.47
CA MET A 66 -0.74 -2.03 -0.25
C MET A 66 -1.08 -1.20 1.01
N LEU A 67 -1.73 -0.04 0.87
CA LEU A 67 -2.14 0.82 1.98
C LEU A 67 -2.86 0.07 3.12
N PRO A 68 -3.79 -0.88 2.87
CA PRO A 68 -4.48 -1.62 3.92
C PRO A 68 -3.57 -2.42 4.87
N ALA A 69 -2.33 -2.71 4.48
CA ALA A 69 -1.37 -3.41 5.32
C ALA A 69 -1.13 -2.73 6.68
N HIS A 70 -1.21 -1.40 6.73
CA HIS A 70 -1.05 -0.61 7.96
C HIS A 70 -2.13 -0.85 9.01
N ALA A 71 -3.25 -1.46 8.63
CA ALA A 71 -4.34 -1.74 9.55
C ALA A 71 -4.22 -3.08 10.29
N TYR A 72 -3.37 -3.97 9.81
CA TYR A 72 -3.20 -5.29 10.43
C TYR A 72 -2.28 -5.22 11.65
N PRO A 73 -2.74 -5.64 12.85
CA PRO A 73 -1.98 -5.53 14.10
C PRO A 73 -0.56 -6.10 14.04
N LEU A 74 -0.38 -7.27 13.40
CA LEU A 74 0.93 -7.94 13.33
C LEU A 74 1.88 -7.30 12.31
N LEU A 75 1.40 -6.47 11.39
CA LEU A 75 2.24 -5.70 10.48
C LEU A 75 2.56 -4.32 11.05
N LYS A 76 1.56 -3.61 11.57
CA LYS A 76 1.78 -2.26 12.15
C LYS A 76 2.62 -2.23 13.42
N LYS A 77 2.91 -3.40 14.05
CA LYS A 77 3.84 -3.50 15.17
C LYS A 77 5.28 -3.11 14.79
N PHE A 78 5.65 -3.26 13.52
CA PHE A 78 6.96 -2.85 13.03
C PHE A 78 7.03 -1.32 12.92
N SER A 79 7.79 -0.70 13.82
CA SER A 79 7.86 0.77 13.95
C SER A 79 8.42 1.47 12.72
N HIS A 80 9.14 0.76 11.85
CA HIS A 80 9.68 1.26 10.59
C HIS A 80 8.76 1.06 9.38
N LEU A 81 7.57 0.43 9.54
CA LEU A 81 6.47 0.56 8.59
C LEU A 81 5.80 1.91 8.81
N LYS A 82 6.31 2.94 8.13
CA LYS A 82 6.04 4.34 8.47
C LYS A 82 4.75 4.89 7.89
N GLY A 83 4.57 4.76 6.59
CA GLY A 83 3.48 5.46 5.93
C GLY A 83 3.22 4.99 4.51
N ASN A 84 2.45 5.79 3.79
CA ASN A 84 2.12 5.51 2.40
C ASN A 84 2.77 6.52 1.46
N PHE A 85 3.39 6.03 0.42
CA PHE A 85 4.02 6.81 -0.65
C PHE A 85 3.11 6.86 -1.87
N GLY A 86 2.86 8.07 -2.35
CA GLY A 86 2.11 8.22 -3.60
C GLY A 86 0.62 7.89 -3.49
N THR A 87 0.01 7.58 -4.61
CA THR A 87 -1.44 7.44 -4.76
C THR A 87 -1.85 6.08 -5.33
N ALA A 88 -1.84 5.92 -6.66
CA ALA A 88 -2.37 4.75 -7.33
C ALA A 88 -1.41 4.23 -8.40
N TRP A 89 -1.58 2.96 -8.81
CA TRP A 89 -0.69 2.28 -9.75
C TRP A 89 -0.50 3.03 -11.07
N GLN A 90 -1.53 3.70 -11.58
CA GLN A 90 -1.46 4.46 -12.83
C GLN A 90 -0.57 5.70 -12.74
N ASN A 91 -0.25 6.16 -11.53
CA ASN A 91 0.59 7.33 -11.30
C ASN A 91 2.08 6.99 -11.07
N GLN A 92 2.45 5.71 -11.05
CA GLN A 92 3.80 5.24 -10.75
C GLN A 92 4.89 5.93 -11.56
N GLN A 93 4.71 6.07 -12.87
CA GLN A 93 5.71 6.70 -13.74
C GLN A 93 6.00 8.16 -13.39
N LYS A 94 5.06 8.86 -12.74
CA LYS A 94 5.23 10.22 -12.25
C LYS A 94 5.75 10.22 -10.81
N GLU A 95 5.22 9.35 -9.98
CA GLU A 95 5.50 9.33 -8.55
C GLU A 95 6.86 8.74 -8.22
N PHE A 96 7.36 7.79 -9.03
CA PHE A 96 8.67 7.16 -8.85
C PHE A 96 9.77 7.83 -9.66
N ASP A 97 9.45 8.88 -10.42
CA ASP A 97 10.43 9.61 -11.19
C ASP A 97 11.52 10.19 -10.27
N HIS A 98 12.79 9.83 -10.54
CA HIS A 98 13.96 10.19 -9.72
C HIS A 98 13.83 9.83 -8.22
N LEU A 99 13.02 8.84 -7.86
CA LEU A 99 12.87 8.39 -6.47
C LEU A 99 14.22 7.91 -5.90
N PRO A 100 14.70 8.44 -4.76
CA PRO A 100 15.97 8.02 -4.16
C PRO A 100 15.80 6.75 -3.27
N ALA A 101 15.04 5.77 -3.74
CA ALA A 101 14.73 4.54 -3.02
C ALA A 101 14.43 3.39 -3.99
N PRO A 102 14.71 2.14 -3.62
CA PRO A 102 14.24 0.98 -4.37
C PRO A 102 12.73 0.80 -4.25
N ILE A 103 12.16 0.18 -5.28
CA ILE A 103 10.73 -0.12 -5.38
C ILE A 103 10.59 -1.63 -5.51
N LEU A 104 9.88 -2.25 -4.58
CA LEU A 104 9.56 -3.68 -4.59
C LEU A 104 8.12 -3.90 -5.04
N TYR A 105 7.96 -4.58 -6.14
CA TYR A 105 6.66 -5.02 -6.66
C TYR A 105 6.41 -6.47 -6.24
N THR A 106 5.34 -6.67 -5.47
CA THR A 106 5.01 -8.00 -4.91
C THR A 106 3.98 -8.76 -5.73
N THR A 107 3.17 -8.06 -6.52
CA THR A 107 2.16 -8.64 -7.40
C THR A 107 2.02 -7.82 -8.68
N ASN A 108 0.83 -7.77 -9.30
CA ASN A 108 0.49 -6.98 -10.47
C ASN A 108 0.64 -5.45 -10.28
N CYS A 109 0.02 -4.68 -11.15
CA CYS A 109 0.04 -3.20 -11.14
C CYS A 109 1.43 -2.58 -11.40
N LEU A 110 2.30 -3.28 -12.12
CA LEU A 110 3.59 -2.73 -12.57
C LEU A 110 3.42 -1.96 -13.86
N MET A 111 3.58 -0.64 -13.82
CA MET A 111 3.72 0.19 -15.02
C MET A 111 5.15 0.08 -15.55
N PRO A 112 5.38 0.10 -16.90
CA PRO A 112 6.73 0.08 -17.45
C PRO A 112 7.61 1.13 -16.80
N PRO A 113 8.71 0.76 -16.13
CA PRO A 113 9.58 1.72 -15.46
C PRO A 113 10.23 2.68 -16.44
N LYS A 114 10.33 3.96 -16.05
CA LYS A 114 11.15 4.93 -16.76
C LYS A 114 12.63 4.73 -16.46
N SER A 115 13.50 5.15 -17.37
CA SER A 115 14.95 5.12 -17.18
C SER A 115 15.44 5.82 -15.92
N SER A 116 14.68 6.81 -15.42
CA SER A 116 15.01 7.57 -14.21
C SER A 116 14.92 6.77 -12.90
N TYR A 117 14.30 5.57 -12.91
CA TYR A 117 14.20 4.70 -11.74
C TYR A 117 14.25 3.18 -12.06
N ALA A 118 14.44 2.79 -13.32
CA ALA A 118 14.46 1.38 -13.74
C ALA A 118 15.56 0.55 -13.06
N ASP A 119 16.69 1.18 -12.72
CA ASP A 119 17.85 0.57 -12.06
C ASP A 119 17.61 0.17 -10.59
N ARG A 120 16.45 0.55 -10.02
CA ARG A 120 16.08 0.31 -8.64
C ARG A 120 14.73 -0.38 -8.48
N VAL A 121 14.27 -1.04 -9.56
CA VAL A 121 13.04 -1.85 -9.57
C VAL A 121 13.36 -3.29 -9.23
N PHE A 122 12.66 -3.79 -8.24
CA PHE A 122 12.71 -5.18 -7.79
C PHE A 122 11.32 -5.81 -7.91
N THR A 123 11.28 -7.09 -8.25
CA THR A 123 10.03 -7.84 -8.37
C THR A 123 10.11 -9.13 -7.57
N THR A 124 8.97 -9.67 -7.19
CA THR A 124 8.86 -10.97 -6.53
C THR A 124 7.60 -11.69 -6.98
N GLU A 125 7.41 -12.94 -6.59
CA GLU A 125 6.26 -13.78 -6.93
C GLU A 125 6.06 -13.90 -8.46
N VAL A 126 4.84 -13.64 -8.91
CA VAL A 126 4.46 -13.79 -10.33
C VAL A 126 4.74 -12.55 -11.18
N VAL A 127 5.15 -11.45 -10.57
CA VAL A 127 5.44 -10.22 -11.31
C VAL A 127 6.90 -10.18 -11.74
N ALA A 128 7.14 -9.87 -12.99
CA ALA A 128 8.48 -9.69 -13.55
C ALA A 128 8.47 -8.57 -14.60
N PHE A 129 9.63 -7.95 -14.78
CA PHE A 129 9.84 -6.98 -15.84
C PHE A 129 11.28 -7.09 -16.38
N PRO A 130 11.49 -6.99 -17.71
CA PRO A 130 12.83 -7.06 -18.29
C PRO A 130 13.79 -6.02 -17.68
N GLY A 131 14.93 -6.48 -17.18
CA GLY A 131 15.93 -5.64 -16.55
C GLY A 131 15.73 -5.36 -15.06
N ALA A 132 14.58 -5.72 -14.48
CA ALA A 132 14.39 -5.66 -13.03
C ALA A 132 15.04 -6.86 -12.33
N VAL A 133 15.52 -6.65 -11.10
CA VAL A 133 16.03 -7.73 -10.25
C VAL A 133 14.85 -8.48 -9.65
N HIS A 134 14.79 -9.78 -9.92
CA HIS A 134 13.74 -10.64 -9.37
C HIS A 134 14.21 -11.33 -8.09
N ILE A 135 13.44 -11.20 -7.02
CA ILE A 135 13.65 -11.89 -5.75
C ILE A 135 12.96 -13.25 -5.84
N ASP A 136 13.73 -14.30 -5.73
CA ASP A 136 13.29 -15.68 -5.89
C ASP A 136 12.49 -16.20 -4.68
N GLU A 137 12.16 -17.49 -4.71
CA GLU A 137 11.38 -18.18 -3.66
C GLU A 137 12.05 -18.17 -2.28
N LYS A 138 13.37 -17.93 -2.21
CA LYS A 138 14.10 -17.84 -0.92
C LYS A 138 13.77 -16.56 -0.16
N LYS A 139 13.20 -15.57 -0.85
CA LYS A 139 12.79 -14.29 -0.25
C LYS A 139 13.93 -13.57 0.48
N ASP A 140 15.13 -13.63 -0.12
CA ASP A 140 16.26 -12.84 0.35
C ASP A 140 16.16 -11.42 -0.20
N PHE A 141 15.77 -10.47 0.64
CA PHE A 141 15.64 -9.05 0.27
C PHE A 141 16.94 -8.25 0.43
N THR A 142 18.08 -8.93 0.68
CA THR A 142 19.40 -8.27 0.77
C THR A 142 19.66 -7.31 -0.41
N PRO A 143 19.40 -7.66 -1.70
CA PRO A 143 19.63 -6.72 -2.80
C PRO A 143 18.80 -5.44 -2.72
N VAL A 144 17.56 -5.52 -2.23
CA VAL A 144 16.68 -4.37 -2.04
C VAL A 144 17.19 -3.49 -0.89
N ILE A 145 17.61 -4.12 0.20
CA ILE A 145 18.15 -3.47 1.40
C ILE A 145 19.45 -2.72 1.07
N GLU A 146 20.38 -3.36 0.38
CA GLU A 146 21.64 -2.76 -0.06
C GLU A 146 21.39 -1.55 -0.98
N LYS A 147 20.45 -1.68 -1.93
CA LYS A 147 20.07 -0.58 -2.81
C LYS A 147 19.46 0.60 -2.03
N ALA A 148 18.69 0.36 -0.99
CA ALA A 148 18.14 1.42 -0.15
C ALA A 148 19.24 2.17 0.62
N LEU A 149 20.21 1.46 1.14
CA LEU A 149 21.37 2.03 1.83
C LEU A 149 22.29 2.81 0.86
N GLU A 150 22.53 2.27 -0.33
CA GLU A 150 23.30 2.92 -1.39
C GLU A 150 22.69 4.27 -1.80
N LEU A 151 21.36 4.30 -2.03
CA LEU A 151 20.64 5.49 -2.46
C LEU A 151 20.50 6.53 -1.33
N GLY A 152 20.45 6.09 -0.08
CA GLY A 152 20.44 6.92 1.11
C GLY A 152 19.16 7.73 1.35
N GLY A 153 18.18 7.64 0.46
CA GLY A 153 16.89 8.31 0.63
C GLY A 153 16.92 9.83 0.50
N TYR A 154 15.86 10.47 1.00
CA TYR A 154 15.77 11.94 1.01
C TYR A 154 16.66 12.55 2.10
N LYS A 155 17.16 13.77 1.85
CA LYS A 155 17.98 14.53 2.81
C LYS A 155 17.15 15.25 3.86
N GLU A 156 15.87 15.49 3.56
CA GLU A 156 14.89 16.16 4.41
C GLU A 156 13.56 15.43 4.30
N ASP A 157 12.70 15.59 5.32
CA ASP A 157 11.36 15.03 5.30
C ASP A 157 10.54 15.59 4.13
N GLN A 158 9.84 14.71 3.44
CA GLN A 158 8.98 15.07 2.31
C GLN A 158 7.51 14.95 2.72
N THR A 159 6.90 16.06 3.09
CA THR A 159 5.47 16.09 3.39
C THR A 159 4.67 16.15 2.09
N ARG A 160 3.76 15.19 1.91
CA ARG A 160 2.85 15.11 0.77
C ARG A 160 1.42 15.32 1.24
N THR A 161 0.61 15.91 0.39
CA THR A 161 -0.83 16.06 0.62
C THR A 161 -1.61 15.05 -0.22
N GLY A 162 -2.62 14.44 0.39
CA GLY A 162 -3.58 13.62 -0.31
C GLY A 162 -4.53 14.46 -1.18
N ILE A 163 -5.41 13.79 -1.91
CA ILE A 163 -6.36 14.42 -2.83
C ILE A 163 -7.31 15.40 -2.12
N ASN A 164 -7.58 15.17 -0.85
CA ASN A 164 -8.42 16.04 0.00
C ASN A 164 -7.62 17.11 0.77
N GLY A 165 -6.34 17.31 0.46
CA GLY A 165 -5.46 18.29 1.11
C GLY A 165 -4.89 17.84 2.47
N GLY A 166 -5.27 16.68 3.00
CA GLY A 166 -4.72 16.15 4.25
C GLY A 166 -3.35 15.51 4.08
N THR A 167 -2.58 15.44 5.18
CA THR A 167 -1.26 14.78 5.23
C THR A 167 -1.31 13.36 5.76
N LYS A 168 -2.51 12.86 6.03
CA LYS A 168 -2.79 11.50 6.48
C LYS A 168 -3.98 10.93 5.72
N VAL A 169 -3.99 9.62 5.56
CA VAL A 169 -5.12 8.85 5.08
C VAL A 169 -5.51 7.83 6.14
N THR A 170 -6.74 7.35 6.13
CA THR A 170 -7.21 6.34 7.07
C THR A 170 -7.58 5.07 6.33
N THR A 171 -7.15 3.93 6.86
CA THR A 171 -7.45 2.60 6.34
C THR A 171 -7.91 1.68 7.48
N GLY A 172 -8.33 0.44 7.17
CA GLY A 172 -8.67 -0.55 8.19
C GLY A 172 -10.14 -0.66 8.54
N PHE A 173 -11.02 -0.08 7.74
CA PHE A 173 -12.47 -0.23 7.88
C PHE A 173 -12.94 -1.57 7.30
N GLY A 174 -12.40 -2.69 7.83
CA GLY A 174 -12.85 -4.03 7.50
C GLY A 174 -14.21 -4.36 8.12
N HIS A 175 -14.75 -5.56 7.82
CA HIS A 175 -16.07 -5.97 8.28
C HIS A 175 -16.25 -5.88 9.80
N ALA A 176 -15.23 -6.23 10.59
CA ALA A 176 -15.30 -6.16 12.05
C ALA A 176 -15.47 -4.71 12.55
N ALA A 177 -14.73 -3.76 12.00
CA ALA A 177 -14.85 -2.34 12.33
C ALA A 177 -16.22 -1.78 11.94
N ILE A 178 -16.74 -2.15 10.76
CA ILE A 178 -18.07 -1.74 10.30
C ILE A 178 -19.16 -2.31 11.21
N LEU A 179 -19.09 -3.61 11.51
CA LEU A 179 -20.11 -4.30 12.34
C LEU A 179 -20.10 -3.79 13.78
N SER A 180 -18.98 -3.33 14.33
CA SER A 180 -18.94 -2.72 15.66
C SER A 180 -19.79 -1.45 15.77
N HIS A 181 -20.08 -0.78 14.66
CA HIS A 181 -20.92 0.42 14.57
C HIS A 181 -22.31 0.15 13.97
N ALA A 182 -22.68 -1.13 13.76
CA ALA A 182 -23.91 -1.48 13.06
C ALA A 182 -25.16 -0.85 13.69
N ASN A 183 -25.29 -0.88 15.02
CA ASN A 183 -26.43 -0.28 15.69
C ASN A 183 -26.55 1.23 15.45
N THR A 184 -25.44 1.96 15.52
CA THR A 184 -25.40 3.39 15.24
C THR A 184 -25.85 3.70 13.81
N VAL A 185 -25.37 2.90 12.84
CA VAL A 185 -25.75 3.03 11.43
C VAL A 185 -27.24 2.74 11.24
N VAL A 186 -27.77 1.67 11.85
CA VAL A 186 -29.20 1.30 11.78
C VAL A 186 -30.08 2.41 12.34
N GLU A 187 -29.75 2.97 13.50
CA GLU A 187 -30.50 4.09 14.08
C GLU A 187 -30.41 5.36 13.22
N ALA A 188 -29.26 5.64 12.61
CA ALA A 188 -29.12 6.76 11.69
C ALA A 188 -29.98 6.59 10.41
N VAL A 189 -30.12 5.35 9.91
CA VAL A 189 -31.06 5.04 8.81
C VAL A 189 -32.50 5.22 9.25
N LYS A 190 -32.90 4.67 10.42
CA LYS A 190 -34.28 4.79 10.95
C LYS A 190 -34.70 6.23 11.22
N SER A 191 -33.75 7.07 11.68
CA SER A 191 -34.03 8.49 11.93
C SER A 191 -33.97 9.35 10.64
N GLY A 192 -33.59 8.78 9.49
CA GLY A 192 -33.45 9.50 8.23
C GLY A 192 -32.19 10.35 8.13
N ALA A 193 -31.27 10.25 9.08
CA ALA A 193 -29.97 10.92 9.02
C ALA A 193 -29.10 10.34 7.89
N ILE A 194 -29.16 9.03 7.66
CA ILE A 194 -28.58 8.36 6.48
C ILE A 194 -29.73 8.06 5.51
N ARG A 195 -29.65 8.61 4.31
CA ARG A 195 -30.65 8.42 3.25
C ARG A 195 -30.22 7.47 2.15
N HIS A 196 -28.91 7.39 1.88
CA HIS A 196 -28.33 6.58 0.81
C HIS A 196 -26.99 6.01 1.23
N PHE A 197 -26.69 4.83 0.69
CA PHE A 197 -25.35 4.24 0.71
C PHE A 197 -24.86 4.15 -0.73
N PHE A 198 -23.67 4.65 -0.97
CA PHE A 198 -23.00 4.54 -2.27
C PHE A 198 -21.83 3.55 -2.16
N LEU A 199 -21.88 2.49 -2.97
CA LEU A 199 -20.77 1.55 -3.10
C LEU A 199 -19.93 1.93 -4.30
N VAL A 200 -18.73 2.44 -4.03
CA VAL A 200 -17.73 2.74 -5.05
C VAL A 200 -16.65 1.65 -4.99
N ALA A 201 -16.69 0.72 -5.94
CA ALA A 201 -15.83 -0.46 -5.96
C ALA A 201 -15.13 -0.59 -7.32
N GLY A 202 -14.25 0.36 -7.60
CA GLY A 202 -13.47 0.42 -8.83
C GLY A 202 -12.64 1.68 -8.93
N CYS A 203 -11.92 1.84 -10.03
CA CYS A 203 -11.12 3.02 -10.32
C CYS A 203 -11.23 3.40 -11.81
N ASP A 204 -10.84 4.63 -12.13
CA ASP A 204 -10.81 5.11 -13.53
C ASP A 204 -9.68 4.48 -14.35
N GLY A 205 -8.65 3.94 -13.69
CA GLY A 205 -7.49 3.36 -14.34
C GLY A 205 -6.62 4.42 -15.04
N ALA A 206 -5.85 3.97 -16.03
CA ALA A 206 -4.89 4.83 -16.74
C ALA A 206 -5.40 5.43 -18.06
N LYS A 207 -6.62 5.11 -18.48
CA LYS A 207 -7.16 5.56 -19.79
C LYS A 207 -7.48 7.06 -19.73
N PRO A 208 -6.87 7.90 -20.57
CA PRO A 208 -7.19 9.33 -20.64
C PRO A 208 -8.68 9.59 -20.88
N GLY A 209 -9.26 10.56 -20.18
CA GLY A 209 -10.66 10.94 -20.29
C GLY A 209 -11.65 10.01 -19.56
N ARG A 210 -11.15 9.01 -18.83
CA ARG A 210 -11.97 8.16 -17.97
C ARG A 210 -11.96 8.70 -16.54
N ASN A 211 -12.99 9.46 -16.16
CA ASN A 211 -13.09 10.16 -14.87
C ASN A 211 -14.35 9.79 -14.07
N TYR A 212 -15.03 8.72 -14.42
CA TYR A 212 -16.35 8.41 -13.85
C TYR A 212 -16.35 8.33 -12.31
N TYR A 213 -15.41 7.59 -11.75
CA TYR A 213 -15.31 7.44 -10.29
C TYR A 213 -14.81 8.72 -9.62
N THR A 214 -13.83 9.38 -10.22
CA THR A 214 -13.26 10.63 -9.71
C THR A 214 -14.30 11.75 -9.67
N GLU A 215 -15.15 11.86 -10.68
CA GLU A 215 -16.20 12.89 -10.76
C GLU A 215 -17.40 12.56 -9.85
N PHE A 216 -17.61 11.27 -9.55
CA PHE A 216 -18.70 10.86 -8.66
C PHE A 216 -18.38 11.13 -7.18
N VAL A 217 -17.14 10.93 -6.74
CA VAL A 217 -16.70 11.09 -5.35
C VAL A 217 -16.38 12.53 -5.01
#